data_4f392e3f6111ea90f2480b6831e6ec24
#
_entry.id   4f392e3f6111ea90f2480b6831e6ec24
#
_cell.length_a   1.000
_cell.length_b   1.000
_cell.length_c   1.000
_cell.angle_alpha   90.00
_cell.angle_beta   90.00
_cell.angle_gamma   90.00
#
_symmetry.space_group_name_H-M   'P 1'
#
loop_
_entity.id
_entity.type
_entity.pdbx_description
1 polymer ?
#
loop_
_entity_poly.entity_id
_entity_poly.type
_entity_poly.pdbx_seq_one_letter_code
_entity_poly.pdbx_strand_id
1 'polypeptide(L)'
;MRIWRLFGLASSSLFLMACGGGGGGGSAASPVVTNTAPTITDPGALSLLEGGTSVATLSASDSQNDSLSFSIASGDDEELFSITTAGALSFATAPDFEAPGDSDTDNVYDVTVQVSDGSLTDTQDLTITVTDAFEGRVVDAPIAGATVFVDLNGDNEQDADEPSGVTDDSGFFNVDTFTVPEGSSAKVISKGGTDTKTGKALPDLALISDVPADITKPANVTPLTTVVASVDTPEEKAQVLQAMGIDKTPEELLTTDNWAAAEAGDETAKAAQRVNQQVGLLLQTAATVADDGDESTDISVSLAKQVATEISEIAVSDEGIDLTSSDTLTTVLSEAVAEVAPEVVVEDAAIAAVASSVATVNTVVADPTLDPLSDVAAEIVESAQEELQTSVADVVSGEVSVEAFEDATDTTELFADVVIAVDALDTDGDGIADALDTDDDGDGVADGKDAFSLDATETLDTDGDGIGNNADTDDDGDSVLDTADAFPLDKTETLDTDADGIGNNTDTDDDADGVLDTADAFPLDKTETIDTDGDGIGNSADTDDDGDSVLDTADAFPL
;
A
#
# COMPACT_ATOMS: atom_id res chain seq x y z
N MET A 1 -19.25 -26.06 29.31
CA MET A 1 -19.85 -26.91 30.37
C MET A 1 -20.50 -28.13 29.73
N ARG A 2 -19.96 -29.34 30.06
CA ARG A 2 -20.49 -30.71 29.85
C ARG A 2 -20.77 -31.16 28.39
N ILE A 3 -19.84 -31.92 27.75
CA ILE A 3 -19.59 -33.39 27.81
C ILE A 3 -20.87 -34.24 27.70
N TRP A 4 -20.97 -35.02 26.60
CA TRP A 4 -21.34 -36.44 26.69
C TRP A 4 -20.78 -37.23 25.50
N ARG A 5 -19.95 -38.22 25.83
CA ARG A 5 -19.53 -39.36 24.99
C ARG A 5 -20.64 -40.38 24.98
N LEU A 6 -20.80 -41.12 23.91
CA LEU A 6 -21.31 -42.50 24.02
C LEU A 6 -20.54 -43.43 23.08
N PHE A 7 -19.93 -44.40 23.68
CA PHE A 7 -19.37 -45.61 23.09
C PHE A 7 -20.50 -46.58 22.72
N GLY A 8 -20.38 -47.31 21.60
CA GLY A 8 -21.17 -48.46 21.26
C GLY A 8 -20.27 -49.58 20.77
N LEU A 9 -20.13 -50.59 21.58
CA LEU A 9 -19.31 -51.78 21.38
C LEU A 9 -19.86 -52.72 20.29
N ALA A 10 -18.92 -53.30 19.57
CA ALA A 10 -19.09 -54.47 18.71
C ALA A 10 -19.58 -55.71 19.48
N SER A 11 -20.44 -56.46 18.84
CA SER A 11 -20.79 -57.78 19.28
C SER A 11 -20.45 -58.78 18.17
N SER A 12 -19.40 -59.59 18.43
CA SER A 12 -19.02 -60.72 17.63
C SER A 12 -20.01 -61.89 17.97
N SER A 13 -20.60 -62.45 16.94
CA SER A 13 -21.28 -63.74 17.06
C SER A 13 -20.60 -64.77 16.20
N LEU A 14 -19.83 -65.59 16.83
CA LEU A 14 -19.26 -66.84 16.32
C LEU A 14 -20.35 -67.91 16.25
N PHE A 15 -20.67 -68.42 15.04
CA PHE A 15 -21.45 -69.62 14.88
C PHE A 15 -20.57 -70.67 14.23
N LEU A 16 -20.21 -71.64 15.04
CA LEU A 16 -19.66 -72.92 14.60
C LEU A 16 -20.84 -73.85 14.33
N MET A 17 -20.91 -74.42 13.15
CA MET A 17 -21.65 -75.64 12.97
C MET A 17 -20.97 -76.59 12.00
N ALA A 18 -20.79 -77.75 12.40
CA ALA A 18 -20.00 -78.77 11.74
C ALA A 18 -20.86 -79.69 10.85
N CYS A 19 -20.19 -80.10 9.79
CA CYS A 19 -20.13 -81.47 9.23
C CYS A 19 -21.40 -82.10 8.66
N GLY A 20 -21.31 -82.45 7.40
CA GLY A 20 -22.08 -83.55 6.79
C GLY A 20 -22.07 -83.53 5.24
N GLY A 21 -21.12 -84.21 4.63
CA GLY A 21 -21.23 -85.21 3.55
C GLY A 21 -21.66 -84.79 2.14
N GLY A 22 -20.71 -84.83 1.20
CA GLY A 22 -20.84 -85.57 -0.05
C GLY A 22 -21.57 -84.93 -1.22
N GLY A 23 -20.83 -84.56 -2.32
CA GLY A 23 -21.39 -84.34 -3.65
C GLY A 23 -20.53 -83.43 -4.50
N GLY A 24 -19.81 -83.97 -5.49
CA GLY A 24 -19.01 -83.24 -6.43
C GLY A 24 -19.81 -82.20 -7.23
N GLY A 25 -19.37 -80.99 -7.19
CA GLY A 25 -19.84 -79.91 -8.00
C GLY A 25 -18.65 -78.97 -8.24
N GLY A 26 -18.25 -78.82 -9.49
CA GLY A 26 -17.14 -77.94 -9.87
C GLY A 26 -17.27 -76.60 -9.26
N SER A 27 -16.24 -76.18 -8.52
CA SER A 27 -16.06 -74.80 -8.08
C SER A 27 -15.92 -73.97 -9.34
N ALA A 28 -16.98 -73.28 -9.68
CA ALA A 28 -16.81 -72.14 -10.60
C ALA A 28 -15.84 -71.18 -9.86
N ALA A 29 -14.63 -71.05 -10.40
CA ALA A 29 -13.75 -69.99 -9.93
C ALA A 29 -14.54 -68.68 -10.01
N SER A 30 -14.68 -67.98 -8.90
CA SER A 30 -15.17 -66.62 -8.93
C SER A 30 -14.38 -65.89 -10.01
N PRO A 31 -15.02 -65.13 -10.87
CA PRO A 31 -14.31 -64.37 -11.87
C PRO A 31 -13.26 -63.52 -11.14
N VAL A 32 -11.99 -63.69 -11.49
CA VAL A 32 -10.94 -62.80 -11.03
C VAL A 32 -11.25 -61.48 -11.70
N VAL A 33 -11.81 -60.55 -10.92
CA VAL A 33 -11.95 -59.15 -11.38
C VAL A 33 -10.54 -58.62 -11.46
N THR A 34 -10.03 -58.48 -12.67
CA THR A 34 -8.73 -57.84 -12.92
C THR A 34 -8.91 -56.34 -12.71
N ASN A 35 -8.09 -55.76 -11.85
CA ASN A 35 -8.05 -54.29 -11.70
C ASN A 35 -7.71 -53.66 -13.05
N THR A 36 -8.41 -52.59 -13.38
CA THR A 36 -8.18 -51.73 -14.57
C THR A 36 -7.83 -50.34 -14.09
N ALA A 37 -6.99 -49.65 -14.85
CA ALA A 37 -6.64 -48.29 -14.51
C ALA A 37 -7.88 -47.37 -14.46
N PRO A 38 -7.90 -46.42 -13.56
CA PRO A 38 -8.90 -45.37 -13.56
C PRO A 38 -8.80 -44.55 -14.86
N THR A 39 -9.80 -43.74 -15.15
CA THR A 39 -9.80 -42.84 -16.32
C THR A 39 -10.21 -41.46 -15.89
N ILE A 40 -9.36 -40.46 -16.18
CA ILE A 40 -9.66 -39.04 -16.01
C ILE A 40 -10.68 -38.63 -17.07
N THR A 41 -11.68 -37.86 -16.64
CA THR A 41 -12.60 -37.22 -17.59
C THR A 41 -11.94 -35.95 -18.10
N ASP A 42 -11.81 -35.85 -19.43
CA ASP A 42 -11.28 -34.64 -20.07
C ASP A 42 -12.12 -33.41 -19.68
N PRO A 43 -11.54 -32.39 -18.96
CA PRO A 43 -12.27 -31.21 -18.55
C PRO A 43 -12.56 -30.24 -19.71
N GLY A 44 -11.97 -30.47 -20.91
CA GLY A 44 -12.01 -29.54 -22.04
C GLY A 44 -11.03 -28.37 -21.87
N ALA A 45 -11.30 -27.27 -22.58
CA ALA A 45 -10.48 -26.06 -22.48
C ALA A 45 -10.63 -25.42 -21.09
N LEU A 46 -9.50 -25.13 -20.48
CA LEU A 46 -9.45 -24.44 -19.18
C LEU A 46 -8.94 -23.01 -19.37
N SER A 47 -9.63 -22.08 -18.76
CA SER A 47 -9.17 -20.69 -18.69
C SER A 47 -9.45 -20.12 -17.29
N LEU A 48 -8.63 -19.19 -16.88
CA LEU A 48 -8.73 -18.49 -15.60
C LEU A 48 -8.47 -17.01 -15.83
N LEU A 49 -9.31 -16.16 -15.28
CA LEU A 49 -9.00 -14.74 -15.17
C LEU A 49 -7.82 -14.59 -14.20
N GLU A 50 -6.86 -13.75 -14.52
CA GLU A 50 -5.75 -13.45 -13.62
C GLU A 50 -6.23 -13.01 -12.23
N GLY A 51 -5.35 -13.03 -11.22
CA GLY A 51 -5.72 -12.77 -9.84
C GLY A 51 -6.50 -13.91 -9.15
N GLY A 52 -7.08 -14.84 -9.92
CA GLY A 52 -7.72 -16.03 -9.43
C GLY A 52 -6.75 -17.19 -9.18
N THR A 53 -7.08 -18.11 -8.25
CA THR A 53 -6.26 -19.33 -8.06
C THR A 53 -6.99 -20.62 -8.40
N SER A 54 -8.30 -20.65 -8.34
CA SER A 54 -9.08 -21.89 -8.54
C SER A 54 -9.30 -22.19 -10.03
N VAL A 55 -8.67 -23.24 -10.55
CA VAL A 55 -8.76 -23.59 -11.99
C VAL A 55 -9.98 -24.46 -12.27
N ALA A 56 -10.02 -25.67 -11.70
CA ALA A 56 -11.09 -26.63 -11.95
C ALA A 56 -11.14 -27.72 -10.87
N THR A 57 -12.28 -28.42 -10.78
CA THR A 57 -12.36 -29.68 -10.06
C THR A 57 -12.42 -30.82 -11.07
N LEU A 58 -11.33 -31.59 -11.16
CA LEU A 58 -11.22 -32.73 -12.06
C LEU A 58 -12.03 -33.92 -11.55
N SER A 59 -12.50 -34.74 -12.47
CA SER A 59 -13.20 -35.97 -12.18
C SER A 59 -12.58 -37.17 -12.86
N ALA A 60 -12.67 -38.33 -12.23
CA ALA A 60 -12.23 -39.60 -12.78
C ALA A 60 -13.20 -40.73 -12.41
N SER A 61 -13.14 -41.79 -13.17
CA SER A 61 -13.94 -42.98 -12.92
C SER A 61 -13.08 -44.24 -12.93
N ASP A 62 -13.47 -45.20 -12.12
CA ASP A 62 -12.89 -46.54 -12.06
C ASP A 62 -13.98 -47.60 -12.20
N SER A 63 -13.73 -48.64 -13.00
CA SER A 63 -14.74 -49.68 -13.25
C SER A 63 -14.97 -50.63 -12.09
N GLN A 64 -14.06 -50.67 -11.13
CA GLN A 64 -14.17 -51.42 -9.88
C GLN A 64 -14.73 -50.54 -8.74
N ASN A 65 -14.88 -49.23 -8.96
CA ASN A 65 -15.21 -48.21 -7.96
C ASN A 65 -14.18 -48.18 -6.81
N ASP A 66 -12.90 -48.31 -7.15
CA ASP A 66 -11.81 -48.15 -6.19
C ASP A 66 -11.69 -46.69 -5.76
N SER A 67 -11.06 -46.44 -4.60
CA SER A 67 -10.83 -45.09 -4.11
C SER A 67 -9.77 -44.39 -4.98
N LEU A 68 -10.13 -43.27 -5.59
CA LEU A 68 -9.26 -42.51 -6.45
C LEU A 68 -8.56 -41.37 -5.71
N SER A 69 -7.32 -41.08 -6.10
CA SER A 69 -6.57 -39.95 -5.60
C SER A 69 -5.83 -39.23 -6.73
N PHE A 70 -5.94 -37.91 -6.79
CA PHE A 70 -5.26 -37.07 -7.75
C PHE A 70 -3.91 -36.58 -7.22
N SER A 71 -2.97 -36.33 -8.13
CA SER A 71 -1.66 -35.70 -7.89
C SER A 71 -1.17 -35.03 -9.18
N ILE A 72 -0.23 -34.10 -9.06
CA ILE A 72 0.54 -33.57 -10.20
C ILE A 72 1.64 -34.56 -10.53
N ALA A 73 1.83 -34.86 -11.82
CA ALA A 73 2.79 -35.84 -12.31
C ALA A 73 3.99 -35.20 -12.99
N SER A 74 3.76 -34.17 -13.79
CA SER A 74 4.76 -33.44 -14.58
C SER A 74 4.13 -32.21 -15.24
N GLY A 75 4.89 -31.45 -16.02
CA GLY A 75 4.47 -30.32 -16.82
C GLY A 75 5.57 -29.26 -16.80
N ASP A 76 5.58 -28.39 -17.80
CA ASP A 76 6.60 -27.34 -17.87
C ASP A 76 6.40 -26.29 -16.75
N ASP A 77 5.17 -26.18 -16.24
CA ASP A 77 4.76 -25.24 -15.21
C ASP A 77 4.24 -25.93 -13.93
N GLU A 78 4.59 -27.22 -13.72
CA GLU A 78 4.05 -28.05 -12.64
C GLU A 78 4.23 -27.46 -11.23
N GLU A 79 5.31 -26.69 -11.01
CA GLU A 79 5.64 -26.08 -9.72
C GLU A 79 4.69 -24.92 -9.37
N LEU A 80 3.96 -24.38 -10.33
CA LEU A 80 3.02 -23.28 -10.14
C LEU A 80 1.63 -23.77 -9.69
N PHE A 81 1.39 -25.10 -9.68
CA PHE A 81 0.09 -25.68 -9.39
C PHE A 81 0.08 -26.48 -8.09
N SER A 82 -1.09 -26.60 -7.53
CA SER A 82 -1.44 -27.54 -6.48
C SER A 82 -2.73 -28.28 -6.82
N ILE A 83 -2.83 -29.55 -6.42
CA ILE A 83 -4.06 -30.34 -6.58
C ILE A 83 -4.38 -31.09 -5.29
N THR A 84 -5.64 -31.07 -4.88
CA THR A 84 -6.08 -31.89 -3.77
C THR A 84 -6.27 -33.34 -4.21
N THR A 85 -6.22 -34.30 -3.29
CA THR A 85 -6.51 -35.73 -3.58
C THR A 85 -7.92 -35.95 -4.15
N ALA A 86 -8.82 -34.99 -3.96
CA ALA A 86 -10.18 -34.98 -4.49
C ALA A 86 -10.28 -34.38 -5.93
N GLY A 87 -9.18 -33.87 -6.48
CA GLY A 87 -9.11 -33.35 -7.86
C GLY A 87 -9.34 -31.84 -8.00
N ALA A 88 -9.39 -31.05 -6.92
CA ALA A 88 -9.42 -29.60 -7.03
C ALA A 88 -8.02 -29.09 -7.41
N LEU A 89 -7.89 -28.58 -8.62
CA LEU A 89 -6.68 -27.99 -9.19
C LEU A 89 -6.70 -26.48 -9.00
N SER A 90 -5.58 -25.93 -8.54
CA SER A 90 -5.42 -24.50 -8.29
C SER A 90 -4.00 -24.06 -8.58
N PHE A 91 -3.79 -22.80 -8.92
CA PHE A 91 -2.48 -22.17 -8.84
C PHE A 91 -2.04 -22.07 -7.38
N ALA A 92 -0.73 -22.17 -7.13
CA ALA A 92 -0.13 -21.98 -5.81
C ALA A 92 -0.08 -20.49 -5.41
N THR A 93 0.10 -19.62 -6.41
CA THR A 93 0.02 -18.15 -6.31
C THR A 93 -0.83 -17.68 -7.49
N ALA A 94 -1.65 -16.67 -7.30
CA ALA A 94 -2.45 -16.10 -8.38
C ALA A 94 -1.55 -15.65 -9.52
N PRO A 95 -1.86 -16.04 -10.78
CA PRO A 95 -1.12 -15.59 -11.94
C PRO A 95 -1.45 -14.13 -12.25
N ASP A 96 -0.47 -13.42 -12.81
CA ASP A 96 -0.50 -12.04 -13.27
C ASP A 96 -0.28 -12.07 -14.78
N PHE A 97 -1.20 -11.51 -15.57
CA PHE A 97 -1.16 -11.58 -17.03
C PHE A 97 -0.03 -10.74 -17.62
N GLU A 98 0.29 -9.60 -17.00
CA GLU A 98 1.36 -8.68 -17.40
C GLU A 98 2.75 -9.20 -17.00
N ALA A 99 2.81 -10.08 -15.99
CA ALA A 99 4.04 -10.69 -15.49
C ALA A 99 3.93 -12.22 -15.44
N PRO A 100 3.76 -12.90 -16.59
CA PRO A 100 3.52 -14.32 -16.66
C PRO A 100 4.61 -15.13 -15.96
N GLY A 101 4.18 -16.06 -15.11
CA GLY A 101 5.07 -16.94 -14.36
C GLY A 101 5.36 -18.27 -15.07
N ASP A 102 4.74 -18.54 -16.22
CA ASP A 102 4.95 -19.73 -17.04
C ASP A 102 6.34 -19.76 -17.70
N SER A 103 6.77 -20.93 -18.11
CA SER A 103 8.14 -21.19 -18.57
C SER A 103 8.54 -20.44 -19.84
N ASP A 104 7.58 -20.07 -20.71
CA ASP A 104 7.79 -19.37 -21.99
C ASP A 104 7.07 -18.01 -22.10
N THR A 105 6.43 -17.58 -21.02
CA THR A 105 5.81 -16.25 -20.84
C THR A 105 4.73 -15.91 -21.87
N ASP A 106 3.89 -16.90 -22.22
CA ASP A 106 2.79 -16.73 -23.18
C ASP A 106 1.38 -16.77 -22.52
N ASN A 107 1.32 -16.81 -21.16
CA ASN A 107 0.08 -16.93 -20.38
C ASN A 107 -0.67 -18.26 -20.59
N VAL A 108 0.03 -19.28 -21.09
CA VAL A 108 -0.49 -20.64 -21.27
C VAL A 108 0.32 -21.61 -20.41
N TYR A 109 -0.31 -22.15 -19.41
CA TYR A 109 0.31 -22.96 -18.36
C TYR A 109 0.04 -24.44 -18.61
N ASP A 110 1.08 -25.26 -18.69
CA ASP A 110 0.99 -26.68 -18.99
C ASP A 110 1.31 -27.55 -17.76
N VAL A 111 0.35 -28.40 -17.37
CA VAL A 111 0.49 -29.32 -16.25
C VAL A 111 -0.11 -30.70 -16.57
N THR A 112 0.62 -31.76 -16.24
CA THR A 112 0.13 -33.14 -16.35
C THR A 112 -0.38 -33.60 -14.98
N VAL A 113 -1.63 -33.97 -14.89
CA VAL A 113 -2.24 -34.53 -13.68
C VAL A 113 -2.33 -36.05 -13.77
N GLN A 114 -2.26 -36.72 -12.63
CA GLN A 114 -2.38 -38.16 -12.52
C GLN A 114 -3.52 -38.52 -11.54
N VAL A 115 -4.29 -39.55 -11.88
CA VAL A 115 -5.18 -40.22 -10.94
C VAL A 115 -4.70 -41.64 -10.68
N SER A 116 -4.83 -42.12 -9.43
CA SER A 116 -4.45 -43.46 -9.01
C SER A 116 -5.57 -44.11 -8.22
N ASP A 117 -5.77 -45.43 -8.45
CA ASP A 117 -6.58 -46.35 -7.63
C ASP A 117 -5.78 -47.03 -6.51
N GLY A 118 -4.51 -46.65 -6.33
CA GLY A 118 -3.55 -47.25 -5.40
C GLY A 118 -2.70 -48.38 -6.01
N SER A 119 -2.95 -48.79 -7.27
CA SER A 119 -2.24 -49.86 -7.99
C SER A 119 -1.89 -49.46 -9.42
N LEU A 120 -2.82 -48.86 -10.09
CA LEU A 120 -2.72 -48.42 -11.49
C LEU A 120 -3.00 -46.91 -11.57
N THR A 121 -2.56 -46.27 -12.66
CA THR A 121 -2.70 -44.83 -12.84
C THR A 121 -3.17 -44.50 -14.24
N ASP A 122 -3.76 -43.32 -14.39
CA ASP A 122 -4.01 -42.65 -15.66
C ASP A 122 -3.51 -41.20 -15.57
N THR A 123 -3.14 -40.58 -16.65
CA THR A 123 -2.62 -39.21 -16.72
C THR A 123 -3.34 -38.39 -17.78
N GLN A 124 -3.49 -37.09 -17.53
CA GLN A 124 -4.08 -36.13 -18.44
C GLN A 124 -3.21 -34.87 -18.50
N ASP A 125 -2.81 -34.49 -19.69
CA ASP A 125 -2.18 -33.21 -19.95
C ASP A 125 -3.27 -32.12 -19.99
N LEU A 126 -3.04 -31.05 -19.27
CA LEU A 126 -3.94 -29.90 -19.16
C LEU A 126 -3.18 -28.64 -19.58
N THR A 127 -3.86 -27.83 -20.36
CA THR A 127 -3.40 -26.48 -20.73
C THR A 127 -4.39 -25.48 -20.17
N ILE A 128 -3.89 -24.54 -19.37
CA ILE A 128 -4.68 -23.50 -18.72
C ILE A 128 -4.27 -22.16 -19.31
N THR A 129 -5.20 -21.46 -19.96
CA THR A 129 -4.95 -20.10 -20.47
C THR A 129 -5.35 -19.09 -19.38
N VAL A 130 -4.41 -18.27 -18.94
CA VAL A 130 -4.69 -17.08 -18.15
C VAL A 130 -5.13 -15.97 -19.08
N THR A 131 -6.20 -15.29 -18.72
CA THR A 131 -6.76 -14.18 -19.51
C THR A 131 -6.61 -12.89 -18.75
N ASP A 132 -6.32 -11.81 -19.50
CA ASP A 132 -6.25 -10.45 -19.02
C ASP A 132 -7.57 -10.00 -18.36
N ALA A 133 -7.48 -9.28 -17.26
CA ALA A 133 -8.59 -8.66 -16.54
C ALA A 133 -8.53 -7.14 -16.71
N PHE A 134 -9.66 -6.47 -16.59
CA PHE A 134 -9.63 -5.06 -16.25
C PHE A 134 -9.52 -4.95 -14.73
N GLU A 135 -8.44 -4.35 -14.28
CA GLU A 135 -8.09 -4.29 -12.89
C GLU A 135 -7.99 -2.85 -12.36
N GLY A 136 -7.87 -2.73 -11.05
CA GLY A 136 -7.68 -1.45 -10.41
C GLY A 136 -7.72 -1.52 -8.90
N ARG A 137 -7.73 -0.36 -8.27
CA ARG A 137 -7.73 -0.25 -6.82
C ARG A 137 -8.73 0.77 -6.31
N VAL A 138 -9.48 0.42 -5.28
CA VAL A 138 -10.39 1.33 -4.56
C VAL A 138 -9.66 1.81 -3.30
N VAL A 139 -9.44 3.12 -3.22
CA VAL A 139 -8.63 3.73 -2.16
C VAL A 139 -9.24 5.05 -1.70
N ASP A 140 -9.61 5.08 -0.45
CA ASP A 140 -9.66 6.25 0.43
C ASP A 140 -8.55 6.09 1.51
N ALA A 141 -8.56 5.04 2.28
CA ALA A 141 -7.54 4.00 2.53
C ALA A 141 -7.90 2.77 1.66
N PRO A 142 -7.11 1.69 1.59
CA PRO A 142 -7.53 0.51 0.85
C PRO A 142 -8.88 -0.01 1.35
N ILE A 143 -9.86 -0.16 0.46
CA ILE A 143 -11.23 -0.56 0.82
C ILE A 143 -11.47 -2.01 0.42
N ALA A 144 -11.62 -2.89 1.41
CA ALA A 144 -11.90 -4.31 1.23
C ALA A 144 -13.39 -4.60 1.10
N GLY A 145 -13.75 -5.56 0.25
CA GLY A 145 -15.13 -6.04 0.11
C GLY A 145 -16.09 -5.05 -0.56
N ALA A 146 -15.58 -3.97 -1.18
CA ALA A 146 -16.39 -3.08 -1.98
C ALA A 146 -16.86 -3.77 -3.27
N THR A 147 -18.11 -3.55 -3.66
CA THR A 147 -18.60 -3.96 -4.98
C THR A 147 -18.15 -2.96 -6.02
N VAL A 148 -17.41 -3.42 -7.03
CA VAL A 148 -16.98 -2.61 -8.16
C VAL A 148 -17.66 -3.08 -9.43
N PHE A 149 -18.16 -2.16 -10.25
CA PHE A 149 -18.73 -2.47 -11.56
C PHE A 149 -18.39 -1.39 -12.59
N VAL A 150 -18.45 -1.77 -13.86
CA VAL A 150 -18.24 -0.85 -14.97
C VAL A 150 -19.61 -0.48 -15.54
N ASP A 151 -20.08 0.71 -15.19
CA ASP A 151 -21.31 1.29 -15.75
C ASP A 151 -21.08 1.67 -17.21
N LEU A 152 -21.61 0.85 -18.12
CA LEU A 152 -21.46 1.00 -19.57
C LEU A 152 -22.56 1.86 -20.20
N ASN A 153 -23.70 2.00 -19.52
CA ASN A 153 -24.90 2.67 -20.03
C ASN A 153 -25.10 4.07 -19.44
N GLY A 154 -24.45 4.39 -18.31
CA GLY A 154 -24.46 5.70 -17.66
C GLY A 154 -25.67 5.93 -16.74
N ASP A 155 -26.32 4.85 -16.24
CA ASP A 155 -27.46 4.97 -15.33
C ASP A 155 -27.07 4.93 -13.84
N ASN A 156 -25.79 4.67 -13.52
CA ASN A 156 -25.20 4.55 -12.20
C ASN A 156 -25.73 3.36 -11.37
N GLU A 157 -26.39 2.39 -12.00
CA GLU A 157 -26.86 1.16 -11.39
C GLU A 157 -26.08 -0.03 -11.97
N GLN A 158 -25.90 -1.09 -11.18
CA GLN A 158 -25.24 -2.30 -11.64
C GLN A 158 -26.21 -3.17 -12.41
N ASP A 159 -26.00 -3.34 -13.70
CA ASP A 159 -26.79 -4.23 -14.56
C ASP A 159 -26.17 -5.64 -14.66
N ALA A 160 -26.99 -6.61 -15.03
CA ALA A 160 -26.57 -8.02 -15.10
C ALA A 160 -25.58 -8.33 -16.22
N ASP A 161 -25.44 -7.46 -17.21
CA ASP A 161 -24.53 -7.53 -18.36
C ASP A 161 -23.32 -6.61 -18.21
N GLU A 162 -23.19 -5.93 -17.09
CA GLU A 162 -22.02 -5.11 -16.75
C GLU A 162 -20.98 -5.91 -15.97
N PRO A 163 -19.67 -5.76 -16.33
CA PRO A 163 -18.58 -6.39 -15.59
C PRO A 163 -18.56 -5.92 -14.15
N SER A 164 -18.40 -6.85 -13.23
CA SER A 164 -18.34 -6.51 -11.80
C SER A 164 -17.45 -7.46 -11.03
N GLY A 165 -16.89 -6.96 -9.92
CA GLY A 165 -16.03 -7.69 -9.01
C GLY A 165 -16.17 -7.17 -7.57
N VAL A 166 -15.34 -7.70 -6.68
CA VAL A 166 -15.27 -7.28 -5.28
C VAL A 166 -13.81 -7.06 -4.94
N THR A 167 -13.52 -6.00 -4.21
CA THR A 167 -12.15 -5.68 -3.79
C THR A 167 -11.64 -6.67 -2.75
N ASP A 168 -10.35 -6.99 -2.83
CA ASP A 168 -9.62 -7.76 -1.81
C ASP A 168 -9.23 -6.90 -0.59
N ASP A 169 -8.51 -7.50 0.37
CA ASP A 169 -8.05 -6.83 1.59
C ASP A 169 -7.06 -5.66 1.33
N SER A 170 -6.53 -5.53 0.13
CA SER A 170 -5.64 -4.43 -0.29
C SER A 170 -6.36 -3.40 -1.17
N GLY A 171 -7.66 -3.56 -1.37
CA GLY A 171 -8.50 -2.71 -2.21
C GLY A 171 -8.42 -3.01 -3.71
N PHE A 172 -7.68 -4.05 -4.14
CA PHE A 172 -7.60 -4.42 -5.56
C PHE A 172 -8.87 -5.14 -6.01
N PHE A 173 -9.27 -4.87 -7.26
CA PHE A 173 -10.36 -5.56 -7.93
C PHE A 173 -9.94 -6.01 -9.33
N ASN A 174 -10.52 -7.12 -9.77
CA ASN A 174 -10.43 -7.63 -11.14
C ASN A 174 -11.84 -7.87 -11.66
N VAL A 175 -12.12 -7.44 -12.88
CA VAL A 175 -13.37 -7.71 -13.58
C VAL A 175 -13.09 -8.24 -14.99
N ASP A 176 -14.06 -8.95 -15.55
CA ASP A 176 -13.96 -9.45 -16.94
C ASP A 176 -13.71 -8.29 -17.91
N THR A 177 -12.86 -8.50 -18.90
CA THR A 177 -12.62 -7.53 -19.97
C THR A 177 -13.92 -7.20 -20.73
N PHE A 178 -14.06 -5.93 -21.09
CA PHE A 178 -15.25 -5.40 -21.74
C PHE A 178 -14.92 -4.50 -22.93
N THR A 179 -15.92 -4.07 -23.62
CA THR A 179 -15.76 -3.08 -24.69
C THR A 179 -16.64 -1.87 -24.38
N VAL A 180 -16.00 -0.71 -24.26
CA VAL A 180 -16.73 0.54 -24.09
C VAL A 180 -17.53 0.85 -25.35
N PRO A 181 -18.86 0.99 -25.27
CA PRO A 181 -19.67 1.33 -26.44
C PRO A 181 -19.27 2.68 -27.04
N GLU A 182 -19.27 2.79 -28.37
CA GLU A 182 -18.89 4.03 -29.05
C GLU A 182 -19.84 5.18 -28.66
N GLY A 183 -19.26 6.23 -28.09
CA GLY A 183 -20.01 7.41 -27.61
C GLY A 183 -20.61 7.26 -26.21
N SER A 184 -20.31 6.19 -25.49
CA SER A 184 -20.62 6.03 -24.06
C SER A 184 -19.59 6.76 -23.21
N SER A 185 -19.99 7.28 -22.07
CA SER A 185 -19.13 7.79 -21.00
C SER A 185 -19.08 6.77 -19.87
N ALA A 186 -18.60 5.56 -20.16
CA ALA A 186 -18.50 4.50 -19.17
C ALA A 186 -17.68 4.93 -17.94
N LYS A 187 -18.12 4.50 -16.76
CA LYS A 187 -17.48 4.80 -15.47
C LYS A 187 -17.18 3.50 -14.73
N VAL A 188 -16.16 3.54 -13.89
CA VAL A 188 -15.94 2.53 -12.85
C VAL A 188 -16.56 3.05 -11.57
N ILE A 189 -17.45 2.28 -10.99
CA ILE A 189 -18.20 2.67 -9.78
C ILE A 189 -17.89 1.63 -8.69
N SER A 190 -17.53 2.12 -7.51
CA SER A 190 -17.35 1.33 -6.30
C SER A 190 -18.42 1.68 -5.28
N LYS A 191 -18.99 0.67 -4.61
CA LYS A 191 -20.00 0.84 -3.56
C LYS A 191 -19.65 0.06 -2.31
N GLY A 192 -19.76 0.73 -1.16
CA GLY A 192 -19.59 0.13 0.16
C GLY A 192 -18.17 -0.36 0.42
N GLY A 193 -18.06 -1.39 1.24
CA GLY A 193 -16.80 -2.01 1.66
C GLY A 193 -16.41 -1.68 3.09
N THR A 194 -15.17 -2.00 3.43
CA THR A 194 -14.58 -1.78 4.75
C THR A 194 -13.22 -1.13 4.57
N ASP A 195 -13.00 -0.02 5.22
CA ASP A 195 -11.68 0.60 5.34
C ASP A 195 -10.74 -0.34 6.09
N THR A 196 -9.63 -0.72 5.47
CA THR A 196 -8.71 -1.71 6.04
C THR A 196 -7.76 -1.14 7.09
N LYS A 197 -7.61 0.18 7.14
CA LYS A 197 -6.80 0.85 8.16
C LYS A 197 -7.57 0.95 9.48
N THR A 198 -8.83 1.33 9.41
CA THR A 198 -9.69 1.56 10.58
C THR A 198 -10.55 0.35 10.93
N GLY A 199 -10.77 -0.56 9.97
CA GLY A 199 -11.70 -1.70 10.11
C GLY A 199 -13.17 -1.31 10.06
N LYS A 200 -13.48 -0.06 9.69
CA LYS A 200 -14.84 0.49 9.67
C LYS A 200 -15.56 0.15 8.37
N ALA A 201 -16.81 -0.31 8.50
CA ALA A 201 -17.68 -0.51 7.35
C ALA A 201 -18.19 0.84 6.80
N LEU A 202 -18.21 0.96 5.49
CA LEU A 202 -18.58 2.17 4.74
C LEU A 202 -19.77 1.88 3.80
N PRO A 203 -20.95 1.49 4.32
CA PRO A 203 -22.06 0.98 3.50
C PRO A 203 -22.57 2.00 2.49
N ASP A 204 -22.51 3.28 2.81
CA ASP A 204 -23.06 4.39 2.01
C ASP A 204 -22.00 5.11 1.17
N LEU A 205 -20.74 4.65 1.22
CA LEU A 205 -19.67 5.22 0.39
C LEU A 205 -19.86 4.75 -1.07
N ALA A 206 -19.93 5.71 -1.99
CA ALA A 206 -19.81 5.45 -3.41
C ALA A 206 -18.66 6.29 -3.99
N LEU A 207 -17.80 5.64 -4.77
CA LEU A 207 -16.69 6.29 -5.46
C LEU A 207 -16.78 6.03 -6.96
N ILE A 208 -16.38 7.01 -7.75
CA ILE A 208 -16.53 7.00 -9.21
C ILE A 208 -15.17 7.32 -9.85
N SER A 209 -14.91 6.65 -10.96
CA SER A 209 -13.74 6.93 -11.78
C SER A 209 -14.07 6.84 -13.26
N ASP A 210 -13.28 7.48 -14.10
CA ASP A 210 -13.34 7.22 -15.54
C ASP A 210 -12.78 5.82 -15.86
N VAL A 211 -13.23 5.24 -16.97
CA VAL A 211 -12.53 4.11 -17.55
C VAL A 211 -11.28 4.64 -18.27
N PRO A 212 -10.07 4.10 -18.03
CA PRO A 212 -8.88 4.49 -18.76
C PRO A 212 -9.05 4.39 -20.28
N ALA A 213 -8.41 5.29 -21.02
CA ALA A 213 -8.43 5.24 -22.49
C ALA A 213 -7.83 3.93 -23.04
N ASP A 214 -6.90 3.35 -22.31
CA ASP A 214 -6.31 2.03 -22.54
C ASP A 214 -6.75 1.11 -21.39
N ILE A 215 -7.71 0.23 -21.66
CA ILE A 215 -8.30 -0.68 -20.66
C ILE A 215 -7.35 -1.80 -20.20
N THR A 216 -6.15 -1.89 -20.76
CA THR A 216 -5.08 -2.77 -20.24
C THR A 216 -4.31 -2.13 -19.09
N LYS A 217 -4.63 -0.88 -18.71
CA LYS A 217 -4.07 -0.20 -17.58
C LYS A 217 -5.02 -0.23 -16.39
N PRO A 218 -4.49 -0.29 -15.17
CA PRO A 218 -5.33 -0.28 -13.98
C PRO A 218 -6.12 1.02 -13.84
N ALA A 219 -7.27 0.96 -13.16
CA ALA A 219 -8.08 2.12 -12.82
C ALA A 219 -8.11 2.32 -11.30
N ASN A 220 -7.64 3.47 -10.82
CA ASN A 220 -7.86 3.86 -9.44
C ASN A 220 -9.26 4.46 -9.27
N VAL A 221 -9.93 4.05 -8.21
CA VAL A 221 -11.25 4.57 -7.80
C VAL A 221 -11.09 5.18 -6.42
N THR A 222 -11.13 6.51 -6.35
CA THR A 222 -10.83 7.29 -5.15
C THR A 222 -11.80 8.46 -5.00
N PRO A 223 -11.89 9.09 -3.83
CA PRO A 223 -12.61 10.35 -3.68
C PRO A 223 -12.19 11.42 -4.70
N LEU A 224 -10.90 11.58 -4.94
CA LEU A 224 -10.39 12.56 -5.92
C LEU A 224 -10.75 12.19 -7.37
N THR A 225 -10.69 10.89 -7.74
CA THR A 225 -11.16 10.47 -9.08
C THR A 225 -12.65 10.69 -9.25
N THR A 226 -13.45 10.60 -8.16
CA THR A 226 -14.88 10.90 -8.17
C THR A 226 -15.13 12.36 -8.56
N VAL A 227 -14.38 13.29 -7.99
CA VAL A 227 -14.45 14.71 -8.37
C VAL A 227 -14.03 14.93 -9.82
N VAL A 228 -12.91 14.36 -10.25
CA VAL A 228 -12.41 14.50 -11.63
C VAL A 228 -13.38 13.87 -12.65
N ALA A 229 -14.00 12.74 -12.30
CA ALA A 229 -14.96 12.05 -13.17
C ALA A 229 -16.30 12.79 -13.32
N SER A 230 -16.59 13.81 -12.48
CA SER A 230 -17.84 14.61 -12.57
C SER A 230 -17.85 15.61 -13.73
N VAL A 231 -16.68 15.96 -14.29
CA VAL A 231 -16.56 16.85 -15.46
C VAL A 231 -16.22 16.07 -16.72
N ASP A 232 -16.67 16.57 -17.87
CA ASP A 232 -16.64 15.79 -19.11
C ASP A 232 -15.38 16.02 -19.94
N THR A 233 -14.78 17.23 -19.90
CA THR A 233 -13.69 17.57 -20.79
C THR A 233 -12.32 17.39 -20.12
N PRO A 234 -11.30 16.91 -20.87
CA PRO A 234 -9.93 16.79 -20.34
C PRO A 234 -9.37 18.10 -19.78
N GLU A 235 -9.75 19.22 -20.36
CA GLU A 235 -9.35 20.56 -19.94
C GLU A 235 -9.92 20.92 -18.56
N GLU A 236 -11.20 20.65 -18.32
CA GLU A 236 -11.86 20.87 -17.03
C GLU A 236 -11.29 19.93 -15.97
N LYS A 237 -11.06 18.64 -16.29
CA LYS A 237 -10.40 17.69 -15.39
C LYS A 237 -9.03 18.18 -14.94
N ALA A 238 -8.23 18.71 -15.86
CA ALA A 238 -6.92 19.28 -15.53
C ALA A 238 -7.05 20.55 -14.67
N GLN A 239 -8.07 21.38 -14.89
CA GLN A 239 -8.33 22.57 -14.07
C GLN A 239 -8.74 22.20 -12.65
N VAL A 240 -9.60 21.18 -12.48
CA VAL A 240 -10.00 20.64 -11.17
C VAL A 240 -8.77 20.20 -10.38
N LEU A 241 -7.89 19.38 -10.96
CA LEU A 241 -6.66 18.94 -10.31
C LEU A 241 -5.74 20.11 -9.93
N GLN A 242 -5.57 21.07 -10.84
CA GLN A 242 -4.77 22.26 -10.55
C GLN A 242 -5.37 23.10 -9.41
N ALA A 243 -6.69 23.27 -9.39
CA ALA A 243 -7.41 24.01 -8.35
C ALA A 243 -7.29 23.35 -6.97
N MET A 244 -7.19 22.02 -6.94
CA MET A 244 -6.96 21.21 -5.73
C MET A 244 -5.46 21.08 -5.37
N GLY A 245 -4.56 21.74 -6.11
CA GLY A 245 -3.12 21.70 -5.84
C GLY A 245 -2.44 20.38 -6.25
N ILE A 246 -3.07 19.56 -7.10
CA ILE A 246 -2.55 18.27 -7.54
C ILE A 246 -1.80 18.43 -8.87
N ASP A 247 -0.47 18.20 -8.84
CA ASP A 247 0.41 18.27 -10.02
C ASP A 247 0.48 16.91 -10.73
N LYS A 248 -0.65 16.46 -11.25
CA LYS A 248 -0.80 15.25 -12.07
C LYS A 248 -1.76 15.52 -13.23
N THR A 249 -1.58 14.79 -14.32
CA THR A 249 -2.60 14.74 -15.37
C THR A 249 -3.77 13.84 -14.94
N PRO A 250 -4.99 14.02 -15.49
CA PRO A 250 -6.11 13.12 -15.20
C PRO A 250 -5.80 11.64 -15.47
N GLU A 251 -5.08 11.33 -16.53
CA GLU A 251 -4.67 9.96 -16.87
C GLU A 251 -3.65 9.39 -15.87
N GLU A 252 -2.68 10.19 -15.41
CA GLU A 252 -1.73 9.76 -14.37
C GLU A 252 -2.43 9.52 -13.03
N LEU A 253 -3.39 10.38 -12.64
CA LEU A 253 -4.18 10.15 -11.45
C LEU A 253 -4.94 8.82 -11.53
N LEU A 254 -5.53 8.55 -12.69
CA LEU A 254 -6.37 7.39 -12.94
C LEU A 254 -5.58 6.09 -12.96
N THR A 255 -4.40 6.08 -13.61
CA THR A 255 -3.67 4.84 -13.96
C THR A 255 -2.43 4.57 -13.11
N THR A 256 -2.08 5.46 -12.17
CA THR A 256 -0.94 5.26 -11.28
C THR A 256 -1.45 4.87 -9.89
N ASP A 257 -0.91 3.81 -9.30
CA ASP A 257 -1.20 3.49 -7.89
C ASP A 257 -0.60 4.59 -6.98
N ASN A 258 -1.44 5.57 -6.66
CA ASN A 258 -1.04 6.71 -5.84
C ASN A 258 -0.84 6.33 -4.37
N TRP A 259 -1.49 5.26 -3.89
CA TRP A 259 -1.25 4.76 -2.54
C TRP A 259 0.16 4.17 -2.42
N ALA A 260 0.52 3.24 -3.31
CA ALA A 260 1.86 2.66 -3.31
C ALA A 260 2.97 3.70 -3.57
N ALA A 261 2.69 4.72 -4.40
CA ALA A 261 3.63 5.82 -4.62
C ALA A 261 3.81 6.68 -3.35
N ALA A 262 2.75 6.95 -2.61
CA ALA A 262 2.80 7.69 -1.34
C ALA A 262 3.55 6.88 -0.25
N GLU A 263 3.32 5.56 -0.16
CA GLU A 263 4.09 4.65 0.72
C GLU A 263 5.59 4.65 0.37
N ALA A 264 5.93 4.86 -0.90
CA ALA A 264 7.31 4.99 -1.35
C ALA A 264 7.90 6.40 -1.15
N GLY A 265 7.14 7.32 -0.52
CA GLY A 265 7.59 8.67 -0.19
C GLY A 265 7.40 9.72 -1.30
N ASP A 266 6.54 9.47 -2.29
CA ASP A 266 6.20 10.48 -3.32
C ASP A 266 5.29 11.58 -2.74
N GLU A 267 5.82 12.77 -2.56
CA GLU A 267 5.11 13.91 -1.95
C GLU A 267 3.90 14.37 -2.77
N THR A 268 3.91 14.21 -4.10
CA THR A 268 2.73 14.50 -4.95
C THR A 268 1.63 13.49 -4.71
N ALA A 269 1.99 12.22 -4.53
CA ALA A 269 1.05 11.16 -4.18
C ALA A 269 0.51 11.35 -2.76
N LYS A 270 1.32 11.77 -1.79
CA LYS A 270 0.87 12.13 -0.43
C LYS A 270 -0.10 13.32 -0.46
N ALA A 271 0.19 14.35 -1.28
CA ALA A 271 -0.74 15.48 -1.45
C ALA A 271 -2.10 15.02 -2.02
N ALA A 272 -2.09 14.14 -3.02
CA ALA A 272 -3.32 13.56 -3.54
C ALA A 272 -4.07 12.74 -2.48
N GLN A 273 -3.37 12.04 -1.59
CA GLN A 273 -3.98 11.27 -0.52
C GLN A 273 -4.64 12.15 0.55
N ARG A 274 -4.02 13.30 0.91
CA ARG A 274 -4.69 14.30 1.79
C ARG A 274 -6.00 14.80 1.20
N VAL A 275 -6.03 15.09 -0.09
CA VAL A 275 -7.26 15.51 -0.79
C VAL A 275 -8.29 14.37 -0.84
N ASN A 276 -7.85 13.12 -1.03
CA ASN A 276 -8.73 11.96 -0.95
C ASN A 276 -9.44 11.89 0.42
N GLN A 277 -8.70 12.01 1.51
CA GLN A 277 -9.27 11.99 2.87
C GLN A 277 -10.26 13.14 3.10
N GLN A 278 -9.94 14.36 2.65
CA GLN A 278 -10.83 15.51 2.75
C GLN A 278 -12.15 15.32 1.99
N VAL A 279 -12.06 14.83 0.76
CA VAL A 279 -13.23 14.57 -0.09
C VAL A 279 -14.00 13.35 0.41
N GLY A 280 -13.30 12.30 0.85
CA GLY A 280 -13.92 11.10 1.41
C GLY A 280 -14.79 11.41 2.63
N LEU A 281 -14.27 12.19 3.57
CA LEU A 281 -15.02 12.65 4.75
C LEU A 281 -16.27 13.46 4.34
N LEU A 282 -16.13 14.35 3.35
CA LEU A 282 -17.25 15.14 2.85
C LEU A 282 -18.33 14.27 2.20
N LEU A 283 -17.95 13.28 1.38
CA LEU A 283 -18.89 12.34 0.76
C LEU A 283 -19.69 11.55 1.80
N GLN A 284 -19.01 11.03 2.82
CA GLN A 284 -19.65 10.27 3.90
C GLN A 284 -20.58 11.16 4.74
N THR A 285 -20.14 12.39 5.05
CA THR A 285 -20.95 13.36 5.77
C THR A 285 -22.20 13.73 4.96
N ALA A 286 -22.07 13.96 3.67
CA ALA A 286 -23.20 14.25 2.79
C ALA A 286 -24.21 13.09 2.77
N ALA A 287 -23.74 11.83 2.75
CA ALA A 287 -24.60 10.65 2.83
C ALA A 287 -25.41 10.65 4.13
N THR A 288 -24.78 10.95 5.28
CA THR A 288 -25.47 11.05 6.57
C THR A 288 -26.50 12.20 6.60
N VAL A 289 -26.19 13.35 5.99
CA VAL A 289 -27.13 14.50 5.92
C VAL A 289 -28.34 14.18 5.02
N ALA A 290 -28.14 13.42 3.96
CA ALA A 290 -29.17 13.08 2.97
C ALA A 290 -29.99 11.83 3.33
N ASP A 291 -29.65 11.12 4.40
CA ASP A 291 -30.36 9.92 4.86
C ASP A 291 -31.77 10.27 5.36
N ASP A 292 -32.77 9.73 4.68
CA ASP A 292 -34.21 9.89 5.05
C ASP A 292 -34.74 8.71 5.88
N GLY A 293 -33.91 7.73 6.20
CA GLY A 293 -34.25 6.50 6.90
C GLY A 293 -35.01 5.48 6.05
N ASP A 294 -35.08 5.63 4.73
CA ASP A 294 -35.69 4.68 3.79
C ASP A 294 -34.61 3.85 3.08
N GLU A 295 -34.28 2.68 3.63
CA GLU A 295 -33.30 1.73 3.05
C GLU A 295 -33.68 1.20 1.65
N SER A 296 -34.86 1.59 1.09
CA SER A 296 -35.31 1.10 -0.20
C SER A 296 -34.71 1.86 -1.40
N THR A 297 -34.13 3.02 -1.18
CA THR A 297 -33.55 3.88 -2.23
C THR A 297 -32.06 4.10 -1.96
N ASP A 298 -31.23 3.52 -2.80
CA ASP A 298 -29.77 3.77 -2.74
C ASP A 298 -29.46 5.06 -3.53
N ILE A 299 -29.18 6.14 -2.80
CA ILE A 299 -28.81 7.44 -3.37
C ILE A 299 -27.29 7.68 -3.40
N SER A 300 -26.48 6.75 -2.89
CA SER A 300 -25.06 6.94 -2.65
C SER A 300 -24.29 7.41 -3.88
N VAL A 301 -24.51 6.78 -5.04
CA VAL A 301 -23.82 7.16 -6.29
C VAL A 301 -24.29 8.51 -6.81
N SER A 302 -25.58 8.79 -6.74
CA SER A 302 -26.15 10.07 -7.19
C SER A 302 -25.65 11.22 -6.32
N LEU A 303 -25.55 10.99 -5.01
CA LEU A 303 -25.05 11.96 -4.07
C LEU A 303 -23.54 12.20 -4.25
N ALA A 304 -22.74 11.14 -4.37
CA ALA A 304 -21.31 11.25 -4.63
C ALA A 304 -21.04 12.05 -5.92
N LYS A 305 -21.80 11.78 -6.97
CA LYS A 305 -21.73 12.53 -8.23
C LYS A 305 -22.10 14.00 -8.06
N GLN A 306 -23.14 14.31 -7.29
CA GLN A 306 -23.56 15.70 -7.10
C GLN A 306 -22.55 16.48 -6.25
N VAL A 307 -22.10 15.93 -5.11
CA VAL A 307 -21.01 16.53 -4.31
C VAL A 307 -19.77 16.80 -5.17
N ALA A 308 -19.37 15.83 -5.98
CA ALA A 308 -18.24 15.97 -6.88
C ALA A 308 -18.47 17.05 -7.95
N THR A 309 -19.70 17.19 -8.45
CA THR A 309 -20.08 18.23 -9.41
C THR A 309 -19.95 19.62 -8.78
N GLU A 310 -20.49 19.83 -7.59
CA GLU A 310 -20.39 21.12 -6.88
C GLU A 310 -18.93 21.51 -6.61
N ILE A 311 -18.11 20.55 -6.12
CA ILE A 311 -16.67 20.77 -5.93
C ILE A 311 -16.02 21.20 -7.25
N SER A 312 -16.34 20.51 -8.35
CA SER A 312 -15.72 20.78 -9.65
C SER A 312 -16.15 22.12 -10.24
N GLU A 313 -17.40 22.52 -10.07
CA GLU A 313 -17.90 23.83 -10.52
C GLU A 313 -17.20 24.98 -9.79
N ILE A 314 -17.00 24.86 -8.47
CA ILE A 314 -16.24 25.82 -7.68
C ILE A 314 -14.79 25.84 -8.16
N ALA A 315 -14.16 24.68 -8.29
CA ALA A 315 -12.75 24.54 -8.70
C ALA A 315 -12.48 25.18 -10.09
N VAL A 316 -13.40 25.04 -11.03
CA VAL A 316 -13.26 25.61 -12.38
C VAL A 316 -13.55 27.11 -12.39
N SER A 317 -14.42 27.62 -11.51
CA SER A 317 -14.85 29.03 -11.51
C SER A 317 -13.88 29.96 -10.78
N ASP A 318 -13.19 29.50 -9.74
CA ASP A 318 -12.51 30.36 -8.75
C ASP A 318 -10.97 30.21 -8.68
N GLU A 319 -10.30 29.67 -9.66
CA GLU A 319 -8.84 29.45 -9.66
C GLU A 319 -8.32 28.59 -8.46
N GLY A 320 -9.19 27.98 -7.68
CA GLY A 320 -8.85 27.12 -6.55
C GLY A 320 -10.07 26.80 -5.71
N ILE A 321 -10.02 25.67 -5.01
CA ILE A 321 -11.03 25.26 -4.03
C ILE A 321 -10.36 25.06 -2.68
N ASP A 322 -10.98 25.60 -1.64
CA ASP A 322 -10.53 25.43 -0.26
C ASP A 322 -11.49 24.48 0.49
N LEU A 323 -11.11 23.23 0.59
CA LEU A 323 -11.86 22.21 1.34
C LEU A 323 -11.72 22.35 2.86
N THR A 324 -10.93 23.33 3.34
CA THR A 324 -10.86 23.70 4.77
C THR A 324 -11.79 24.88 5.12
N SER A 325 -12.47 25.44 4.10
CA SER A 325 -13.41 26.55 4.26
C SER A 325 -14.81 26.05 4.58
N SER A 326 -15.35 26.41 5.73
CA SER A 326 -16.73 26.09 6.10
C SER A 326 -17.79 26.69 5.14
N ASP A 327 -17.51 27.88 4.55
CA ASP A 327 -18.42 28.50 3.58
C ASP A 327 -18.47 27.68 2.27
N THR A 328 -17.33 27.17 1.80
CA THR A 328 -17.23 26.27 0.64
C THR A 328 -18.00 24.98 0.89
N LEU A 329 -17.74 24.32 2.02
CA LEU A 329 -18.39 23.06 2.38
C LEU A 329 -19.89 23.22 2.62
N THR A 330 -20.35 24.35 3.20
CA THR A 330 -21.77 24.66 3.35
C THR A 330 -22.46 24.72 1.98
N THR A 331 -21.83 25.36 1.00
CA THR A 331 -22.37 25.45 -0.36
C THR A 331 -22.48 24.06 -0.98
N VAL A 332 -21.40 23.27 -0.95
CA VAL A 332 -21.38 21.91 -1.52
C VAL A 332 -22.44 21.02 -0.88
N LEU A 333 -22.50 20.96 0.45
CA LEU A 333 -23.46 20.12 1.17
C LEU A 333 -24.91 20.55 0.89
N SER A 334 -25.20 21.86 0.96
CA SER A 334 -26.58 22.35 0.79
C SER A 334 -27.11 22.11 -0.62
N GLU A 335 -26.30 22.33 -1.67
CA GLU A 335 -26.71 22.16 -3.05
C GLU A 335 -26.81 20.68 -3.43
N ALA A 336 -25.84 19.85 -2.99
CA ALA A 336 -25.86 18.41 -3.25
C ALA A 336 -27.07 17.71 -2.59
N VAL A 337 -27.35 18.00 -1.33
CA VAL A 337 -28.50 17.41 -0.62
C VAL A 337 -29.83 17.90 -1.20
N ALA A 338 -29.95 19.18 -1.54
CA ALA A 338 -31.16 19.73 -2.12
C ALA A 338 -31.51 19.15 -3.49
N GLU A 339 -30.51 18.77 -4.30
CA GLU A 339 -30.74 18.18 -5.62
C GLU A 339 -31.06 16.67 -5.53
N VAL A 340 -30.36 15.93 -4.67
CA VAL A 340 -30.48 14.46 -4.61
C VAL A 340 -31.59 14.00 -3.66
N ALA A 341 -31.76 14.67 -2.52
CA ALA A 341 -32.71 14.34 -1.48
C ALA A 341 -33.68 15.53 -1.17
N PRO A 342 -34.45 16.03 -2.13
CA PRO A 342 -35.26 17.24 -1.98
C PRO A 342 -36.39 17.11 -0.93
N GLU A 343 -36.73 15.92 -0.48
CA GLU A 343 -37.66 15.65 0.63
C GLU A 343 -37.02 15.78 2.01
N VAL A 344 -35.69 15.71 2.11
CA VAL A 344 -34.96 15.95 3.35
C VAL A 344 -34.86 17.44 3.59
N VAL A 345 -35.52 17.91 4.64
CA VAL A 345 -35.54 19.35 4.98
C VAL A 345 -34.61 19.58 6.15
N VAL A 346 -33.43 20.12 5.87
CA VAL A 346 -32.43 20.49 6.87
C VAL A 346 -32.41 22.00 7.07
N GLU A 347 -32.27 22.47 8.31
CA GLU A 347 -32.11 23.90 8.57
C GLU A 347 -30.74 24.38 8.09
N ASP A 348 -30.66 25.55 7.45
CA ASP A 348 -29.39 26.13 6.93
C ASP A 348 -28.32 26.22 8.04
N ALA A 349 -28.72 26.48 9.28
CA ALA A 349 -27.81 26.55 10.41
C ALA A 349 -27.19 25.20 10.79
N ALA A 350 -27.95 24.10 10.62
CA ALA A 350 -27.44 22.75 10.86
C ALA A 350 -26.42 22.35 9.78
N ILE A 351 -26.69 22.63 8.51
CA ILE A 351 -25.72 22.39 7.43
C ILE A 351 -24.44 23.20 7.65
N ALA A 352 -24.57 24.47 8.05
CA ALA A 352 -23.40 25.32 8.32
C ALA A 352 -22.55 24.81 9.50
N ALA A 353 -23.18 24.29 10.56
CA ALA A 353 -22.48 23.69 11.68
C ALA A 353 -21.76 22.40 11.28
N VAL A 354 -22.42 21.51 10.54
CA VAL A 354 -21.82 20.29 9.98
C VAL A 354 -20.62 20.63 9.08
N ALA A 355 -20.79 21.60 8.17
CA ALA A 355 -19.70 22.06 7.30
C ALA A 355 -18.52 22.63 8.10
N SER A 356 -18.77 23.32 9.20
CA SER A 356 -17.74 23.84 10.10
C SER A 356 -16.93 22.72 10.76
N SER A 357 -17.59 21.67 11.21
CA SER A 357 -16.92 20.51 11.81
C SER A 357 -16.08 19.76 10.77
N VAL A 358 -16.60 19.52 9.57
CA VAL A 358 -15.82 18.93 8.45
C VAL A 358 -14.62 19.81 8.09
N ALA A 359 -14.80 21.14 8.02
CA ALA A 359 -13.71 22.09 7.75
C ALA A 359 -12.58 22.00 8.79
N THR A 360 -12.93 21.81 10.04
CA THR A 360 -11.99 21.65 11.16
C THR A 360 -11.12 20.40 10.95
N VAL A 361 -11.73 19.24 10.66
CA VAL A 361 -11.01 18.00 10.38
C VAL A 361 -10.15 18.14 9.13
N ASN A 362 -10.72 18.69 8.05
CA ASN A 362 -10.00 18.92 6.81
C ASN A 362 -8.79 19.84 6.98
N THR A 363 -8.82 20.78 7.93
CA THR A 363 -7.66 21.63 8.24
C THR A 363 -6.52 20.82 8.83
N VAL A 364 -6.81 19.88 9.73
CA VAL A 364 -5.80 19.00 10.31
C VAL A 364 -5.24 18.03 9.27
N VAL A 365 -6.10 17.39 8.48
CA VAL A 365 -5.70 16.44 7.42
C VAL A 365 -4.88 17.13 6.32
N ALA A 366 -5.12 18.42 6.06
CA ALA A 366 -4.38 19.21 5.06
C ALA A 366 -2.95 19.56 5.50
N ASP A 367 -2.62 19.44 6.78
CA ASP A 367 -1.30 19.79 7.29
C ASP A 367 -0.21 18.96 6.58
N PRO A 368 0.76 19.63 5.92
CA PRO A 368 1.81 18.92 5.21
C PRO A 368 2.80 18.17 6.13
N THR A 369 2.81 18.45 7.43
CA THR A 369 3.63 17.74 8.42
C THR A 369 2.99 16.42 8.84
N LEU A 370 1.67 16.29 8.74
CA LEU A 370 0.96 15.03 8.97
C LEU A 370 1.17 14.08 7.77
N ASP A 371 1.75 12.89 8.01
CA ASP A 371 1.80 11.84 6.98
C ASP A 371 0.39 11.26 6.77
N PRO A 372 -0.21 11.43 5.57
CA PRO A 372 -1.58 10.97 5.32
C PRO A 372 -1.75 9.44 5.37
N LEU A 373 -0.65 8.68 5.40
CA LEU A 373 -0.67 7.22 5.50
C LEU A 373 -0.40 6.72 6.93
N SER A 374 -0.10 7.62 7.86
CA SER A 374 0.16 7.27 9.26
C SER A 374 -1.10 6.74 9.95
N ASP A 375 -0.89 5.91 10.96
CA ASP A 375 -2.00 5.43 11.81
C ASP A 375 -2.70 6.60 12.51
N VAL A 376 -1.97 7.68 12.82
CA VAL A 376 -2.53 8.92 13.41
C VAL A 376 -3.48 9.62 12.44
N ALA A 377 -3.10 9.77 11.16
CA ALA A 377 -3.99 10.36 10.16
C ALA A 377 -5.27 9.52 9.98
N ALA A 378 -5.13 8.20 9.97
CA ALA A 378 -6.28 7.29 9.91
C ALA A 378 -7.19 7.44 11.13
N GLU A 379 -6.63 7.53 12.33
CA GLU A 379 -7.38 7.67 13.59
C GLU A 379 -8.08 9.03 13.70
N ILE A 380 -7.44 10.11 13.23
CA ILE A 380 -8.07 11.45 13.12
C ILE A 380 -9.33 11.39 12.25
N VAL A 381 -9.22 10.79 11.07
CA VAL A 381 -10.35 10.67 10.13
C VAL A 381 -11.43 9.74 10.70
N GLU A 382 -11.05 8.62 11.32
CA GLU A 382 -11.98 7.66 11.94
C GLU A 382 -12.76 8.28 13.08
N SER A 383 -12.08 8.92 14.06
CA SER A 383 -12.74 9.59 15.20
C SER A 383 -13.72 10.65 14.73
N ALA A 384 -13.29 11.46 13.75
CA ALA A 384 -14.17 12.47 13.16
C ALA A 384 -15.37 11.87 12.43
N GLN A 385 -15.19 10.79 11.69
CA GLN A 385 -16.28 10.10 11.01
C GLN A 385 -17.29 9.51 12.01
N GLU A 386 -16.82 8.89 13.09
CA GLU A 386 -17.69 8.29 14.10
C GLU A 386 -18.54 9.34 14.81
N GLU A 387 -17.92 10.43 15.25
CA GLU A 387 -18.62 11.52 15.91
C GLU A 387 -19.59 12.23 14.95
N LEU A 388 -19.14 12.54 13.72
CA LEU A 388 -19.99 13.18 12.73
C LEU A 388 -21.16 12.28 12.31
N GLN A 389 -20.97 10.99 12.04
CA GLN A 389 -22.07 10.08 11.68
C GLN A 389 -23.14 9.99 12.77
N THR A 390 -22.72 10.04 14.04
CA THR A 390 -23.66 9.96 15.17
C THR A 390 -24.36 11.31 15.40
N SER A 391 -23.61 12.39 15.42
CA SER A 391 -24.13 13.71 15.80
C SER A 391 -24.85 14.44 14.65
N VAL A 392 -24.44 14.19 13.38
CA VAL A 392 -25.05 14.83 12.20
C VAL A 392 -26.51 14.42 12.04
N ALA A 393 -26.85 13.13 12.16
CA ALA A 393 -28.23 12.67 12.07
C ALA A 393 -29.13 13.35 13.11
N ASP A 394 -28.65 13.54 14.33
CA ASP A 394 -29.41 14.17 15.43
C ASP A 394 -29.65 15.67 15.19
N VAL A 395 -28.64 16.41 14.69
CA VAL A 395 -28.81 17.84 14.41
C VAL A 395 -29.66 18.08 13.16
N VAL A 396 -29.51 17.22 12.14
CA VAL A 396 -30.31 17.30 10.90
C VAL A 396 -31.78 17.01 11.17
N SER A 397 -32.09 16.01 12.01
CA SER A 397 -33.48 15.72 12.43
C SER A 397 -34.05 16.74 13.42
N GLY A 398 -33.23 17.61 13.99
CA GLY A 398 -33.61 18.59 15.01
C GLY A 398 -33.79 17.97 16.41
N GLU A 399 -33.32 16.75 16.66
CA GLU A 399 -33.30 16.12 17.98
C GLU A 399 -32.29 16.80 18.91
N VAL A 400 -31.18 17.28 18.35
CA VAL A 400 -30.16 18.08 19.02
C VAL A 400 -30.13 19.49 18.44
N SER A 401 -29.92 20.50 19.29
CA SER A 401 -29.78 21.88 18.81
C SER A 401 -28.42 22.11 18.17
N VAL A 402 -28.33 23.05 17.23
CA VAL A 402 -27.07 23.44 16.58
C VAL A 402 -25.99 23.78 17.61
N GLU A 403 -26.32 24.57 18.68
CA GLU A 403 -25.37 24.92 19.75
C GLU A 403 -24.83 23.67 20.48
N ALA A 404 -25.68 22.65 20.72
CA ALA A 404 -25.24 21.41 21.38
C ALA A 404 -24.44 20.51 20.44
N PHE A 405 -24.69 20.56 19.13
CA PHE A 405 -23.89 19.89 18.13
C PHE A 405 -22.50 20.55 18.00
N GLU A 406 -22.44 21.88 17.93
CA GLU A 406 -21.16 22.61 17.88
C GLU A 406 -20.31 22.37 19.15
N ASP A 407 -20.93 22.25 20.33
CA ASP A 407 -20.22 21.87 21.57
C ASP A 407 -19.68 20.42 21.50
N ALA A 408 -20.46 19.48 20.92
CA ALA A 408 -20.06 18.06 20.80
C ALA A 408 -19.02 17.82 19.71
N THR A 409 -18.94 18.68 18.70
CA THR A 409 -18.04 18.56 17.54
C THR A 409 -16.95 19.64 17.54
N ASP A 410 -16.62 20.24 18.69
CA ASP A 410 -15.45 21.09 18.78
C ASP A 410 -14.15 20.25 18.67
N THR A 411 -13.02 20.90 18.43
CA THR A 411 -11.73 20.24 18.23
C THR A 411 -11.32 19.33 19.38
N THR A 412 -11.72 19.66 20.61
CA THR A 412 -11.38 18.88 21.81
C THR A 412 -12.14 17.55 21.84
N GLU A 413 -13.41 17.56 21.40
CA GLU A 413 -14.25 16.37 21.41
C GLU A 413 -14.06 15.54 20.12
N LEU A 414 -13.95 16.18 18.93
CA LEU A 414 -13.69 15.52 17.65
C LEU A 414 -12.40 14.69 17.65
N PHE A 415 -11.41 15.14 18.42
CA PHE A 415 -10.11 14.47 18.53
C PHE A 415 -9.86 13.91 19.93
N ALA A 416 -10.92 13.78 20.77
CA ALA A 416 -10.76 13.29 22.14
C ALA A 416 -10.14 11.90 22.21
N ASP A 417 -10.51 11.00 21.31
CA ASP A 417 -9.96 9.65 21.26
C ASP A 417 -8.57 9.63 20.63
N VAL A 418 -8.30 10.50 19.66
CA VAL A 418 -6.95 10.73 19.11
C VAL A 418 -6.04 11.27 20.20
N VAL A 419 -6.48 12.27 20.95
CA VAL A 419 -5.74 12.80 22.11
C VAL A 419 -5.53 11.72 23.18
N ILE A 420 -6.46 10.79 23.39
CA ILE A 420 -6.29 9.68 24.33
C ILE A 420 -5.32 8.61 23.80
N ALA A 421 -5.30 8.35 22.51
CA ALA A 421 -4.35 7.42 21.89
C ALA A 421 -2.95 8.02 21.76
N VAL A 422 -2.90 9.31 21.52
CA VAL A 422 -1.70 10.15 21.39
C VAL A 422 -1.19 10.63 22.76
N ASP A 423 -2.06 10.83 23.77
CA ASP A 423 -1.70 11.08 25.19
C ASP A 423 -0.93 9.90 25.84
N ALA A 424 -0.79 8.77 25.11
CA ALA A 424 0.11 7.70 25.52
C ALA A 424 1.58 7.96 25.13
N LEU A 425 1.87 8.94 24.28
CA LEU A 425 3.17 9.33 23.77
C LEU A 425 3.28 10.88 23.78
N ASP A 426 3.48 11.45 24.94
CA ASP A 426 3.92 12.83 25.21
C ASP A 426 5.33 12.66 25.78
N THR A 427 6.31 12.60 24.87
CA THR A 427 7.67 12.15 25.17
C THR A 427 8.41 13.15 26.05
N ASP A 428 8.20 14.45 25.85
CA ASP A 428 8.82 15.52 26.65
C ASP A 428 7.98 15.95 27.86
N GLY A 429 6.67 15.60 27.88
CA GLY A 429 5.76 15.87 28.99
C GLY A 429 5.28 17.32 29.06
N ASP A 430 5.26 18.05 27.94
CA ASP A 430 4.83 19.46 27.87
C ASP A 430 3.31 19.61 27.75
N GLY A 431 2.58 18.51 27.47
CA GLY A 431 1.13 18.42 27.36
C GLY A 431 0.63 18.57 25.92
N ILE A 432 1.52 18.57 24.94
CA ILE A 432 1.23 18.38 23.53
C ILE A 432 1.68 16.95 23.20
N ALA A 433 0.85 16.19 22.51
CA ALA A 433 1.20 14.82 22.18
C ALA A 433 2.16 14.79 20.98
N ASP A 434 3.05 13.78 20.92
CA ASP A 434 4.08 13.61 19.89
C ASP A 434 3.55 13.79 18.45
N ALA A 435 2.33 13.37 18.18
CA ALA A 435 1.72 13.50 16.85
C ALA A 435 1.24 14.92 16.50
N LEU A 436 1.16 15.81 17.46
CA LEU A 436 0.73 17.21 17.33
C LEU A 436 1.84 18.18 17.73
N ASP A 437 2.90 17.65 18.33
CA ASP A 437 4.10 18.38 18.65
C ASP A 437 4.97 18.54 17.40
N THR A 438 5.84 19.44 17.38
CA THR A 438 6.84 19.67 16.34
C THR A 438 8.27 19.46 16.84
N ASP A 439 8.39 19.06 18.12
CA ASP A 439 9.63 18.84 18.87
C ASP A 439 9.33 17.82 19.98
N ASP A 440 9.05 16.56 19.55
CA ASP A 440 8.45 15.49 20.35
C ASP A 440 9.20 15.18 21.66
N ASP A 441 10.51 15.37 21.69
CA ASP A 441 11.35 15.11 22.88
C ASP A 441 11.78 16.38 23.63
N GLY A 442 11.43 17.55 23.09
CA GLY A 442 11.63 18.84 23.75
C GLY A 442 13.08 19.29 23.82
N ASP A 443 13.95 18.79 22.96
CA ASP A 443 15.39 19.14 22.94
C ASP A 443 15.68 20.46 22.22
N GLY A 444 14.72 21.02 21.49
CA GLY A 444 14.77 22.27 20.73
C GLY A 444 15.12 22.10 19.25
N VAL A 445 15.17 20.88 18.75
CA VAL A 445 15.27 20.55 17.33
C VAL A 445 13.95 19.96 16.86
N ALA A 446 13.38 20.54 15.83
CA ALA A 446 12.08 20.07 15.33
C ALA A 446 12.22 18.71 14.64
N ASP A 447 11.24 17.81 14.81
CA ASP A 447 11.19 16.42 14.32
C ASP A 447 11.63 16.26 12.85
N GLY A 448 11.19 17.15 11.98
CA GLY A 448 11.57 17.13 10.56
C GLY A 448 13.06 17.43 10.27
N LYS A 449 13.87 17.71 11.32
CA LYS A 449 15.31 17.96 11.25
C LYS A 449 16.09 17.14 12.26
N ASP A 450 15.37 16.36 13.05
CA ASP A 450 15.91 15.48 14.06
C ASP A 450 15.87 14.05 13.57
N ALA A 451 17.03 13.38 13.59
CA ALA A 451 17.14 11.98 13.24
C ALA A 451 16.55 11.06 14.34
N PHE A 452 16.37 11.59 15.56
CA PHE A 452 15.93 10.85 16.74
C PHE A 452 14.83 11.61 17.49
N SER A 453 13.78 12.02 16.83
CA SER A 453 12.70 12.89 17.31
C SER A 453 12.01 12.45 18.62
N LEU A 454 12.35 11.32 19.20
CA LEU A 454 11.85 10.81 20.47
C LEU A 454 12.95 10.63 21.53
N ASP A 455 14.18 11.09 21.26
CA ASP A 455 15.33 10.95 22.17
C ASP A 455 16.08 12.27 22.35
N ALA A 456 15.66 13.09 23.27
CA ALA A 456 16.24 14.39 23.63
C ALA A 456 17.77 14.40 23.90
N THR A 457 18.42 13.28 23.77
CA THR A 457 19.86 13.17 23.92
C THR A 457 20.60 13.02 22.59
N GLU A 458 19.89 12.80 21.49
CA GLU A 458 20.41 12.61 20.15
C GLU A 458 19.67 13.49 19.15
N THR A 459 20.36 14.01 18.16
CA THR A 459 19.74 14.86 17.12
C THR A 459 20.25 14.56 15.71
N LEU A 460 21.45 14.00 15.62
CA LEU A 460 22.14 13.75 14.35
C LEU A 460 22.54 12.29 14.23
N ASP A 461 22.41 11.76 13.05
CA ASP A 461 22.90 10.47 12.59
C ASP A 461 23.65 10.73 11.28
N THR A 462 24.97 10.94 11.39
CA THR A 462 25.76 11.42 10.25
C THR A 462 26.02 10.33 9.22
N ASP A 463 26.18 9.08 9.65
CA ASP A 463 26.44 7.95 8.75
C ASP A 463 25.18 7.15 8.38
N GLY A 464 24.06 7.35 9.12
CA GLY A 464 22.78 6.73 8.85
C GLY A 464 22.67 5.29 9.35
N ASP A 465 23.43 4.90 10.38
CA ASP A 465 23.43 3.54 10.91
C ASP A 465 22.39 3.29 12.01
N GLY A 466 21.73 4.38 12.47
CA GLY A 466 20.68 4.37 13.50
C GLY A 466 21.21 4.54 14.93
N ILE A 467 22.46 4.91 15.10
CA ILE A 467 23.06 5.35 16.37
C ILE A 467 23.31 6.85 16.25
N GLY A 468 22.88 7.61 17.25
CA GLY A 468 23.07 9.07 17.24
C GLY A 468 24.52 9.46 17.55
N ASN A 469 24.95 10.58 16.96
CA ASN A 469 26.34 11.06 17.09
C ASN A 469 26.82 11.24 18.53
N ASN A 470 25.94 11.41 19.53
CA ASN A 470 26.38 11.48 20.92
C ASN A 470 26.68 10.09 21.52
N ALA A 471 26.10 9.04 20.99
CA ALA A 471 26.28 7.67 21.44
C ALA A 471 27.21 6.87 20.54
N ASP A 472 27.39 7.29 19.29
CA ASP A 472 28.31 6.68 18.36
C ASP A 472 29.76 6.98 18.75
N THR A 473 30.68 6.27 18.23
CA THR A 473 32.11 6.42 18.41
C THR A 473 32.86 6.59 17.09
N ASP A 474 32.11 6.61 15.96
CA ASP A 474 32.60 6.72 14.58
C ASP A 474 31.50 7.40 13.76
N ASP A 475 31.23 8.67 14.10
CA ASP A 475 30.02 9.44 13.68
C ASP A 475 29.78 9.47 12.17
N ASP A 476 30.80 9.38 11.34
CA ASP A 476 30.66 9.44 9.87
C ASP A 476 30.84 8.07 9.17
N GLY A 477 31.15 7.01 9.95
CA GLY A 477 31.23 5.64 9.47
C GLY A 477 32.43 5.35 8.55
N ASP A 478 33.50 6.12 8.67
CA ASP A 478 34.72 5.93 7.85
C ASP A 478 35.68 4.87 8.38
N SER A 479 35.44 4.33 9.57
CA SER A 479 36.22 3.36 10.35
C SER A 479 37.37 3.96 11.13
N VAL A 480 37.43 5.26 11.33
CA VAL A 480 38.29 5.98 12.26
C VAL A 480 37.43 6.51 13.40
N LEU A 481 37.78 6.17 14.64
CA LEU A 481 37.00 6.62 15.79
C LEU A 481 37.12 8.15 15.96
N ASP A 482 36.06 8.83 16.37
CA ASP A 482 36.01 10.29 16.61
C ASP A 482 37.17 10.82 17.44
N THR A 483 37.59 10.03 18.44
CA THR A 483 38.72 10.41 19.30
C THR A 483 40.07 10.40 18.58
N ALA A 484 40.13 9.79 17.40
CA ALA A 484 41.32 9.66 16.57
C ALA A 484 41.17 10.38 15.23
N ASP A 485 39.98 10.87 14.94
CA ASP A 485 39.63 11.60 13.75
C ASP A 485 39.71 13.11 13.97
N ALA A 486 40.27 13.82 13.03
CA ALA A 486 40.30 15.28 13.03
C ALA A 486 38.98 15.87 12.50
N PHE A 487 38.20 15.09 11.75
CA PHE A 487 36.91 15.48 11.11
C PHE A 487 35.81 14.44 11.34
N PRO A 488 35.36 14.22 12.58
CA PRO A 488 34.45 13.12 12.94
C PRO A 488 33.10 13.10 12.25
N LEU A 489 32.78 14.10 11.44
CA LEU A 489 31.50 14.24 10.71
C LEU A 489 31.70 14.26 9.18
N ASP A 490 32.93 14.02 8.70
CA ASP A 490 33.25 14.04 7.27
C ASP A 490 34.09 12.81 6.87
N LYS A 491 33.40 11.76 6.48
CA LYS A 491 34.02 10.46 6.08
C LYS A 491 35.02 10.53 4.94
N THR A 492 35.26 11.69 4.37
CA THR A 492 36.27 11.87 3.32
C THR A 492 37.57 12.44 3.86
N GLU A 493 37.59 12.86 5.13
CA GLU A 493 38.74 13.44 5.79
C GLU A 493 38.96 12.77 7.16
N THR A 494 40.19 12.50 7.53
CA THR A 494 40.56 11.87 8.82
C THR A 494 41.74 12.53 9.51
N LEU A 495 42.57 13.23 8.77
CA LEU A 495 43.80 13.84 9.25
C LEU A 495 43.85 15.33 8.93
N ASP A 496 44.33 16.12 9.87
CA ASP A 496 44.68 17.53 9.75
C ASP A 496 46.08 17.70 10.35
N THR A 497 47.06 17.63 9.47
CA THR A 497 48.47 17.53 9.92
C THR A 497 48.99 18.85 10.48
N ASP A 498 48.57 19.99 9.92
CA ASP A 498 49.02 21.31 10.36
C ASP A 498 48.04 22.02 11.29
N ALA A 499 46.81 21.44 11.46
CA ALA A 499 45.74 21.90 12.31
C ALA A 499 45.16 23.25 11.87
N ASP A 500 45.00 23.47 10.55
CA ASP A 500 44.39 24.68 10.00
C ASP A 500 42.87 24.53 9.75
N GLY A 501 42.32 23.30 9.88
CA GLY A 501 40.91 22.95 9.72
C GLY A 501 40.54 22.53 8.30
N ILE A 502 41.54 22.29 7.45
CA ILE A 502 41.36 21.65 6.14
C ILE A 502 41.98 20.24 6.25
N GLY A 503 41.22 19.22 5.81
CA GLY A 503 41.73 17.86 5.88
C GLY A 503 42.79 17.55 4.79
N ASN A 504 43.70 16.66 5.09
CA ASN A 504 44.81 16.33 4.22
C ASN A 504 44.40 15.84 2.81
N ASN A 505 43.18 15.35 2.62
CA ASN A 505 42.71 14.94 1.29
C ASN A 505 42.31 16.15 0.41
N THR A 506 41.99 17.30 1.01
CA THR A 506 41.57 18.52 0.35
C THR A 506 42.56 19.65 0.48
N ASP A 507 43.51 19.56 1.43
CA ASP A 507 44.62 20.49 1.53
C ASP A 507 45.60 20.28 0.37
N THR A 508 46.43 21.22 0.13
CA THR A 508 47.47 21.19 -0.92
C THR A 508 48.88 21.40 -0.35
N ASP A 509 49.00 21.61 0.98
CA ASP A 509 50.23 21.84 1.74
C ASP A 509 50.00 21.31 3.17
N ASP A 510 49.86 19.98 3.28
CA ASP A 510 49.34 19.24 4.45
C ASP A 510 50.04 19.57 5.78
N ASP A 511 51.31 19.99 5.76
CA ASP A 511 52.09 20.31 6.97
C ASP A 511 52.41 21.80 7.13
N ALA A 512 51.91 22.65 6.19
CA ALA A 512 52.07 24.09 6.16
C ALA A 512 53.55 24.55 6.25
N ASP A 513 54.44 23.88 5.57
CA ASP A 513 55.82 24.29 5.46
C ASP A 513 56.08 25.29 4.30
N GLY A 514 55.10 25.43 3.39
CA GLY A 514 55.12 26.33 2.23
C GLY A 514 55.56 25.66 0.93
N VAL A 515 55.71 24.32 0.92
CA VAL A 515 55.93 23.49 -0.27
C VAL A 515 54.64 22.67 -0.49
N LEU A 516 54.11 22.71 -1.70
CA LEU A 516 52.89 21.94 -1.98
C LEU A 516 53.20 20.43 -1.96
N ASP A 517 52.26 19.60 -1.50
CA ASP A 517 52.37 18.15 -1.42
C ASP A 517 52.87 17.50 -2.71
N THR A 518 52.41 18.01 -3.86
CA THR A 518 52.84 17.51 -5.17
C THR A 518 54.33 17.78 -5.49
N ALA A 519 54.96 18.65 -4.73
CA ALA A 519 56.36 19.05 -4.87
C ALA A 519 57.23 18.71 -3.65
N ASP A 520 56.57 18.24 -2.57
CA ASP A 520 57.18 17.83 -1.31
C ASP A 520 57.46 16.32 -1.31
N ALA A 521 58.63 15.94 -0.87
CA ALA A 521 58.97 14.54 -0.65
C ALA A 521 58.40 13.99 0.67
N PHE A 522 58.02 14.87 1.62
CA PHE A 522 57.51 14.56 2.95
C PHE A 522 56.30 15.40 3.32
N PRO A 523 55.16 15.28 2.61
CA PRO A 523 54.01 16.18 2.72
C PRO A 523 53.38 16.28 4.11
N LEU A 524 53.78 15.45 5.06
CA LEU A 524 53.26 15.40 6.45
C LEU A 524 54.31 15.79 7.48
N ASP A 525 55.52 16.22 7.06
CA ASP A 525 56.63 16.57 7.98
C ASP A 525 57.27 17.91 7.59
N LYS A 526 56.73 19.00 8.12
CA LYS A 526 57.16 20.38 7.86
C LYS A 526 58.64 20.68 8.12
N THR A 527 59.40 19.72 8.58
CA THR A 527 60.87 19.90 8.80
C THR A 527 61.70 19.34 7.65
N GLU A 528 61.06 18.62 6.73
CA GLU A 528 61.69 17.97 5.59
C GLU A 528 60.87 18.26 4.32
N THR A 529 61.55 18.55 3.22
CA THR A 529 60.91 18.86 1.93
C THR A 529 61.53 18.14 0.74
N ILE A 530 62.81 17.70 0.90
CA ILE A 530 63.62 17.13 -0.18
C ILE A 530 64.20 15.82 0.27
N ASP A 531 64.16 14.84 -0.57
CA ASP A 531 64.82 13.56 -0.48
C ASP A 531 65.61 13.40 -1.80
N THR A 532 66.90 13.66 -1.73
CA THR A 532 67.74 13.76 -2.95
C THR A 532 68.09 12.38 -3.50
N ASP A 533 68.36 11.40 -2.64
CA ASP A 533 68.74 10.04 -3.05
C ASP A 533 67.58 9.04 -3.06
N GLY A 534 66.40 9.42 -2.49
CA GLY A 534 65.20 8.65 -2.50
C GLY A 534 65.18 7.49 -1.49
N ASP A 535 65.92 7.61 -0.39
CA ASP A 535 66.01 6.54 0.62
C ASP A 535 64.94 6.64 1.71
N GLY A 536 64.15 7.75 1.70
CA GLY A 536 63.06 8.03 2.65
C GLY A 536 63.53 8.77 3.91
N ILE A 537 64.72 9.31 3.94
CA ILE A 537 65.22 10.23 4.95
C ILE A 537 65.37 11.60 4.29
N GLY A 538 64.79 12.62 4.91
CA GLY A 538 64.88 13.98 4.35
C GLY A 538 66.25 14.58 4.51
N ASN A 539 66.64 15.41 3.55
CA ASN A 539 67.99 16.01 3.52
C ASN A 539 68.35 16.78 4.80
N SER A 540 67.42 17.22 5.63
CA SER A 540 67.70 17.88 6.90
C SER A 540 68.14 16.86 8.00
N ALA A 541 67.68 15.62 7.89
CA ALA A 541 67.95 14.54 8.84
C ALA A 541 68.99 13.55 8.33
N ASP A 542 69.18 13.50 7.01
CA ASP A 542 70.20 12.66 6.40
C ASP A 542 71.64 13.19 6.64
N THR A 543 72.61 12.40 6.47
CA THR A 543 74.06 12.73 6.61
C THR A 543 74.80 12.42 5.33
N ASP A 544 74.15 11.94 4.28
CA ASP A 544 74.70 11.57 2.97
C ASP A 544 73.63 11.79 1.90
N ASP A 545 73.26 13.07 1.72
CA ASP A 545 72.01 13.54 1.00
C ASP A 545 71.92 13.01 -0.45
N ASP A 546 73.02 12.68 -1.14
CA ASP A 546 73.04 12.14 -2.49
C ASP A 546 73.25 10.63 -2.58
N GLY A 547 73.45 9.97 -1.42
CA GLY A 547 73.62 8.51 -1.28
C GLY A 547 74.87 7.94 -1.92
N ASP A 548 75.88 8.79 -2.14
CA ASP A 548 77.16 8.34 -2.78
C ASP A 548 78.13 7.68 -1.85
N SER A 549 77.80 7.57 -0.57
CA SER A 549 78.60 7.02 0.55
C SER A 549 79.71 7.95 1.05
N VAL A 550 79.70 9.23 0.75
CA VAL A 550 80.53 10.29 1.32
C VAL A 550 79.61 11.21 2.15
N LEU A 551 79.88 11.35 3.42
CA LEU A 551 79.06 12.18 4.28
C LEU A 551 79.05 13.65 3.82
N ASP A 552 77.95 14.38 3.91
CA ASP A 552 77.78 15.78 3.51
C ASP A 552 78.87 16.69 4.06
N THR A 553 79.30 16.44 5.31
CA THR A 553 80.34 17.22 5.95
C THR A 553 81.71 17.01 5.30
N ALA A 554 81.85 15.99 4.48
CA ALA A 554 83.08 15.64 3.79
C ALA A 554 82.96 15.71 2.25
N ASP A 555 81.74 15.84 1.75
CA ASP A 555 81.47 15.96 0.34
C ASP A 555 81.59 17.42 -0.16
N ALA A 556 82.05 17.55 -1.40
CA ALA A 556 82.14 18.84 -2.08
C ALA A 556 80.82 19.22 -2.83
N PHE A 557 79.88 18.24 -3.00
CA PHE A 557 78.59 18.38 -3.73
C PHE A 557 77.58 17.45 -3.03
N PRO A 558 77.12 17.79 -1.81
CA PRO A 558 76.28 16.93 -1.00
C PRO A 558 74.83 16.80 -1.50
N LEU A 559 74.49 17.41 -2.67
CA LEU A 559 73.15 17.37 -3.32
C LEU A 559 73.30 17.05 -4.80
#